data_75432d1717976d8d567a295a8a854128
#
_entry.id   75432d1717976d8d567a295a8a854128
#
_cell.length_a   1.000
_cell.length_b   1.000
_cell.length_c   1.000
_cell.angle_alpha   90.00
_cell.angle_beta   90.00
_cell.angle_gamma   90.00
#
_symmetry.space_group_name_H-M   'P 1'
#
loop_
_entity.id
_entity.type
_entity.pdbx_description
1 polymer ?
#
loop_
_entity_poly.entity_id
_entity_poly.type
_entity_poly.pdbx_seq_one_letter_code
_entity_poly.pdbx_strand_id
1 'polypeptide(L)'
;MKNKQVDKQLIKSLALAIIVFAVVEILLYGGFLSRQFRSLLIPVCINVILAVSLNLTTGFLGELTLGHAGFMSVGAYTGALITMNLNLPMIIEFPIALIAGGLVASLFGVIIGVPVLRLRGDYLAIVTLAFGEIIKSIVNSLKVTNGAMGLSGIELHSNYRFFGMVFLLTVLTIFAIKNMVNSRQGRAVCSIRDNYIAAEAVGIPVSKFKVMAFVVAAFFAGIAGVIYGHNVGTLKPTTFDYNKSIEILVIVVLGGMGSIKGSIIAAIILTILPEMLRGADEFRMFLYAIVLIAMMIFNSSQLKQRILASNIFSKLTRKKKEA
;
A
#
# COMPACT_ATOMS: atom_id res chain seq x y z
N MET A 1 31.80 -8.65 7.68
CA MET A 1 30.90 -8.46 8.84
C MET A 1 29.51 -7.90 8.46
N LYS A 2 29.37 -7.00 7.46
CA LYS A 2 28.09 -6.44 7.01
C LYS A 2 27.07 -7.48 6.51
N ASN A 3 27.50 -8.50 5.75
CA ASN A 3 26.59 -9.54 5.22
C ASN A 3 25.89 -10.35 6.32
N LYS A 4 26.60 -10.78 7.37
CA LYS A 4 25.99 -11.55 8.47
C LYS A 4 24.92 -10.79 9.28
N GLN A 5 25.00 -9.46 9.36
CA GLN A 5 23.96 -8.65 10.03
C GLN A 5 22.71 -8.46 9.14
N VAL A 6 22.89 -8.34 7.83
CA VAL A 6 21.80 -8.24 6.86
C VAL A 6 21.01 -9.56 6.84
N ASP A 7 21.70 -10.70 6.81
CA ASP A 7 21.08 -12.03 6.84
C ASP A 7 20.28 -12.26 8.14
N LYS A 8 20.82 -11.86 9.30
CA LYS A 8 20.10 -11.95 10.58
C LYS A 8 18.84 -11.09 10.64
N GLN A 9 18.84 -9.90 10.04
CA GLN A 9 17.65 -9.06 9.99
C GLN A 9 16.59 -9.59 9.01
N LEU A 10 17.00 -10.19 7.90
CA LEU A 10 16.16 -10.88 6.94
C LEU A 10 15.47 -12.07 7.58
N ILE A 11 16.23 -12.95 8.23
CA ILE A 11 15.72 -14.13 8.92
C ILE A 11 14.71 -13.72 10.01
N LYS A 12 15.01 -12.66 10.80
CA LYS A 12 14.07 -12.18 11.82
C LYS A 12 12.77 -11.62 11.24
N SER A 13 12.83 -10.92 10.10
CA SER A 13 11.62 -10.38 9.46
C SER A 13 10.77 -11.49 8.82
N LEU A 14 11.41 -12.50 8.23
CA LEU A 14 10.72 -13.70 7.72
C LEU A 14 10.10 -14.54 8.85
N ALA A 15 10.86 -14.78 9.91
CA ALA A 15 10.33 -15.49 11.09
C ALA A 15 9.12 -14.76 11.70
N LEU A 16 9.17 -13.42 11.80
CA LEU A 16 8.03 -12.64 12.28
C LEU A 16 6.81 -12.78 11.34
N ALA A 17 7.02 -12.74 10.02
CA ALA A 17 5.94 -12.92 9.05
C ALA A 17 5.31 -14.31 9.15
N ILE A 18 6.13 -15.37 9.30
CA ILE A 18 5.65 -16.74 9.48
C ILE A 18 4.87 -16.88 10.79
N ILE A 19 5.34 -16.28 11.89
CA ILE A 19 4.63 -16.30 13.17
C ILE A 19 3.27 -15.60 13.05
N VAL A 20 3.23 -14.41 12.43
CA VAL A 20 1.97 -13.69 12.21
C VAL A 20 1.01 -14.50 11.34
N PHE A 21 1.51 -15.11 10.28
CA PHE A 21 0.73 -16.00 9.41
C PHE A 21 0.16 -17.18 10.20
N ALA A 22 0.99 -17.90 10.93
CA ALA A 22 0.57 -19.06 11.72
C ALA A 22 -0.49 -18.68 12.78
N VAL A 23 -0.31 -17.54 13.45
CA VAL A 23 -1.30 -17.05 14.44
C VAL A 23 -2.63 -16.75 13.77
N VAL A 24 -2.64 -16.06 12.62
CA VAL A 24 -3.88 -15.73 11.91
C VAL A 24 -4.57 -16.99 11.38
N GLU A 25 -3.81 -17.95 10.83
CA GLU A 25 -4.35 -19.24 10.35
C GLU A 25 -4.96 -20.05 11.51
N ILE A 26 -4.29 -20.14 12.65
CA ILE A 26 -4.81 -20.82 13.85
C ILE A 26 -6.12 -20.16 14.30
N LEU A 27 -6.20 -18.84 14.30
CA LEU A 27 -7.41 -18.11 14.67
C LEU A 27 -8.54 -18.30 13.65
N LEU A 28 -8.21 -18.45 12.35
CA LEU A 28 -9.17 -18.72 11.28
C LEU A 28 -9.76 -20.12 11.39
N TYR A 29 -8.89 -21.16 11.49
CA TYR A 29 -9.32 -22.56 11.58
C TYR A 29 -9.94 -22.90 12.93
N GLY A 30 -9.47 -22.30 14.01
CA GLY A 30 -10.01 -22.47 15.38
C GLY A 30 -11.40 -21.87 15.59
N GLY A 31 -11.93 -21.12 14.59
CA GLY A 31 -13.27 -20.52 14.69
C GLY A 31 -13.38 -19.33 15.64
N PHE A 32 -12.27 -18.85 16.20
CA PHE A 32 -12.25 -17.76 17.17
C PHE A 32 -12.55 -16.39 16.56
N LEU A 33 -12.40 -16.24 15.22
CA LEU A 33 -12.69 -14.99 14.53
C LEU A 33 -14.17 -14.94 14.11
N SER A 34 -14.85 -13.84 14.47
CA SER A 34 -16.20 -13.55 13.97
C SER A 34 -16.19 -13.38 12.45
N ARG A 35 -17.37 -13.54 11.80
CA ARG A 35 -17.51 -13.34 10.34
C ARG A 35 -16.99 -11.98 9.90
N GLN A 36 -17.19 -10.95 10.72
CA GLN A 36 -16.76 -9.58 10.47
C GLN A 36 -15.22 -9.49 10.39
N PHE A 37 -14.50 -10.03 11.35
CA PHE A 37 -13.03 -10.02 11.35
C PHE A 37 -12.43 -10.85 10.22
N ARG A 38 -13.08 -11.96 9.84
CA ARG A 38 -12.64 -12.77 8.67
C ARG A 38 -12.72 -11.97 7.36
N SER A 39 -13.76 -11.15 7.18
CA SER A 39 -13.91 -10.34 5.97
C SER A 39 -12.90 -9.19 5.88
N LEU A 40 -12.29 -8.77 6.99
CA LEU A 40 -11.30 -7.70 7.03
C LEU A 40 -9.88 -8.14 6.68
N LEU A 41 -9.58 -9.42 6.72
CA LEU A 41 -8.21 -9.92 6.52
C LEU A 41 -7.64 -9.54 5.15
N ILE A 42 -8.43 -9.68 4.10
CA ILE A 42 -7.99 -9.32 2.74
C ILE A 42 -7.89 -7.79 2.56
N PRO A 43 -8.89 -6.98 2.94
CA PRO A 43 -8.77 -5.51 2.96
C PRO A 43 -7.54 -4.99 3.71
N VAL A 44 -7.18 -5.59 4.85
CA VAL A 44 -5.95 -5.25 5.58
C VAL A 44 -4.71 -5.49 4.72
N CYS A 45 -4.61 -6.65 4.08
CA CYS A 45 -3.50 -6.96 3.17
C CYS A 45 -3.42 -5.98 2.00
N ILE A 46 -4.56 -5.65 1.37
CA ILE A 46 -4.65 -4.67 0.27
C ILE A 46 -4.16 -3.30 0.74
N ASN A 47 -4.66 -2.80 1.86
CA ASN A 47 -4.26 -1.50 2.39
C ASN A 47 -2.79 -1.47 2.83
N VAL A 48 -2.22 -2.58 3.30
CA VAL A 48 -0.78 -2.70 3.57
C VAL A 48 0.03 -2.58 2.26
N ILE A 49 -0.37 -3.29 1.19
CA ILE A 49 0.30 -3.18 -0.11
C ILE A 49 0.24 -1.74 -0.62
N LEU A 50 -0.96 -1.12 -0.60
CA LEU A 50 -1.17 0.26 -1.05
C LEU A 50 -0.37 1.27 -0.22
N ALA A 51 -0.36 1.14 1.10
CA ALA A 51 0.37 2.04 1.98
C ALA A 51 1.89 1.91 1.81
N VAL A 52 2.41 0.68 1.72
CA VAL A 52 3.86 0.47 1.56
C VAL A 52 4.31 0.92 0.17
N SER A 53 3.50 0.71 -0.88
CA SER A 53 3.81 1.17 -2.24
C SER A 53 3.72 2.69 -2.37
N LEU A 54 2.70 3.35 -1.80
CA LEU A 54 2.61 4.81 -1.78
C LEU A 54 3.74 5.43 -0.94
N ASN A 55 4.15 4.80 0.16
CA ASN A 55 5.25 5.28 0.99
C ASN A 55 6.59 5.31 0.23
N LEU A 56 6.76 4.52 -0.83
CA LEU A 56 7.94 4.58 -1.69
C LEU A 56 8.06 5.96 -2.38
N THR A 57 6.95 6.50 -2.88
CA THR A 57 6.92 7.82 -3.55
C THR A 57 6.81 8.96 -2.54
N THR A 58 5.88 8.88 -1.60
CA THR A 58 5.61 9.98 -0.68
C THR A 58 6.63 10.06 0.46
N GLY A 59 7.06 8.92 0.99
CA GLY A 59 7.93 8.87 2.16
C GLY A 59 9.43 8.79 1.83
N PHE A 60 9.82 7.91 0.89
CA PHE A 60 11.23 7.71 0.56
C PHE A 60 11.72 8.64 -0.55
N LEU A 61 10.90 8.93 -1.55
CA LEU A 61 11.22 9.90 -2.60
C LEU A 61 10.90 11.34 -2.20
N GLY A 62 9.92 11.55 -1.30
CA GLY A 62 9.50 12.86 -0.83
C GLY A 62 8.54 13.60 -1.78
N GLU A 63 7.94 12.90 -2.74
CA GLU A 63 7.02 13.49 -3.71
C GLU A 63 5.57 13.12 -3.36
N LEU A 64 4.76 14.12 -3.00
CA LEU A 64 3.36 13.92 -2.66
C LEU A 64 2.56 13.56 -3.91
N THR A 65 1.92 12.38 -3.91
CA THR A 65 1.09 11.91 -5.04
C THR A 65 -0.29 11.48 -4.56
N LEU A 66 -1.34 11.87 -5.28
CA LEU A 66 -2.76 11.57 -5.00
C LEU A 66 -3.41 10.71 -6.09
N GLY A 67 -2.63 10.13 -6.99
CA GLY A 67 -3.12 9.28 -8.09
C GLY A 67 -3.13 7.78 -7.81
N HIS A 68 -2.87 7.34 -6.57
CA HIS A 68 -2.63 5.93 -6.26
C HIS A 68 -3.87 5.05 -6.48
N ALA A 69 -5.08 5.57 -6.20
CA ALA A 69 -6.34 4.89 -6.50
C ALA A 69 -6.57 4.70 -8.01
N GLY A 70 -6.05 5.60 -8.85
CA GLY A 70 -6.08 5.44 -10.30
C GLY A 70 -5.29 4.21 -10.77
N PHE A 71 -4.07 4.00 -10.26
CA PHE A 71 -3.28 2.80 -10.55
C PHE A 71 -3.93 1.53 -10.02
N MET A 72 -4.52 1.60 -8.82
CA MET A 72 -5.34 0.51 -8.25
C MET A 72 -6.51 0.17 -9.17
N SER A 73 -7.22 1.18 -9.72
CA SER A 73 -8.32 1.00 -10.68
C SER A 73 -7.86 0.30 -11.95
N VAL A 74 -6.78 0.79 -12.58
CA VAL A 74 -6.21 0.17 -13.79
C VAL A 74 -5.91 -1.31 -13.55
N GLY A 75 -5.24 -1.64 -12.44
CA GLY A 75 -4.95 -3.02 -12.10
C GLY A 75 -6.21 -3.86 -11.88
N ALA A 76 -7.18 -3.35 -11.12
CA ALA A 76 -8.43 -4.04 -10.82
C ALA A 76 -9.22 -4.40 -12.07
N TYR A 77 -9.44 -3.42 -12.96
CA TYR A 77 -10.17 -3.65 -14.20
C TYR A 77 -9.40 -4.54 -15.19
N THR A 78 -8.08 -4.37 -15.30
CA THR A 78 -7.25 -5.24 -16.15
C THR A 78 -7.30 -6.68 -15.65
N GLY A 79 -7.12 -6.91 -14.35
CA GLY A 79 -7.17 -8.25 -13.77
C GLY A 79 -8.53 -8.89 -13.93
N ALA A 80 -9.61 -8.15 -13.66
CA ALA A 80 -10.97 -8.65 -13.80
C ALA A 80 -11.31 -9.02 -15.25
N LEU A 81 -10.94 -8.18 -16.22
CA LEU A 81 -11.17 -8.48 -17.65
C LEU A 81 -10.39 -9.70 -18.14
N ILE A 82 -9.18 -9.93 -17.62
CA ILE A 82 -8.39 -11.11 -17.95
C ILE A 82 -9.07 -12.36 -17.41
N THR A 83 -9.46 -12.40 -16.15
CA THR A 83 -10.07 -13.58 -15.54
C THR A 83 -11.46 -13.86 -16.09
N MET A 84 -12.23 -12.85 -16.44
CA MET A 84 -13.55 -13.06 -17.08
C MET A 84 -13.49 -13.63 -18.50
N ASN A 85 -12.33 -13.50 -19.20
CA ASN A 85 -12.19 -13.94 -20.59
C ASN A 85 -11.34 -15.21 -20.76
N LEU A 86 -10.43 -15.55 -19.82
CA LEU A 86 -9.46 -16.61 -20.03
C LEU A 86 -9.97 -18.00 -19.67
N ASN A 87 -10.94 -18.15 -18.75
CA ASN A 87 -11.52 -19.42 -18.30
C ASN A 87 -10.47 -20.51 -17.98
N LEU A 88 -9.35 -20.11 -17.34
CA LEU A 88 -8.27 -21.02 -16.96
C LEU A 88 -8.43 -21.45 -15.48
N PRO A 89 -7.76 -22.55 -15.06
CA PRO A 89 -7.72 -22.90 -13.65
C PRO A 89 -7.18 -21.73 -12.80
N MET A 90 -7.79 -21.46 -11.65
CA MET A 90 -7.44 -20.36 -10.73
C MET A 90 -5.94 -20.23 -10.43
N ILE A 91 -5.23 -21.37 -10.32
CA ILE A 91 -3.78 -21.40 -10.01
C ILE A 91 -2.94 -20.73 -11.09
N ILE A 92 -3.38 -20.73 -12.34
CA ILE A 92 -2.68 -20.11 -13.47
C ILE A 92 -3.25 -18.72 -13.77
N GLU A 93 -4.57 -18.60 -13.74
CA GLU A 93 -5.30 -17.41 -14.13
C GLU A 93 -5.03 -16.22 -13.20
N PHE A 94 -5.11 -16.45 -11.90
CA PHE A 94 -4.92 -15.37 -10.93
C PHE A 94 -3.49 -14.79 -10.90
N PRO A 95 -2.39 -15.58 -10.95
CA PRO A 95 -1.04 -15.04 -11.13
C PRO A 95 -0.86 -14.24 -12.43
N ILE A 96 -1.46 -14.70 -13.54
CA ILE A 96 -1.42 -13.97 -14.81
C ILE A 96 -2.12 -12.62 -14.65
N ALA A 97 -3.32 -12.60 -14.05
CA ALA A 97 -4.07 -11.38 -13.79
C ALA A 97 -3.28 -10.40 -12.89
N LEU A 98 -2.60 -10.90 -11.84
CA LEU A 98 -1.76 -10.09 -10.96
C LEU A 98 -0.59 -9.43 -11.69
N ILE A 99 0.14 -10.21 -12.49
CA ILE A 99 1.28 -9.70 -13.25
C ILE A 99 0.81 -8.72 -14.32
N ALA A 100 -0.22 -9.05 -15.07
CA ALA A 100 -0.75 -8.19 -16.13
C ALA A 100 -1.33 -6.89 -15.54
N GLY A 101 -2.13 -6.95 -14.48
CA GLY A 101 -2.67 -5.78 -13.80
C GLY A 101 -1.57 -4.86 -13.25
N GLY A 102 -0.52 -5.44 -12.65
CA GLY A 102 0.66 -4.71 -12.21
C GLY A 102 1.44 -4.05 -13.38
N LEU A 103 1.67 -4.79 -14.47
CA LEU A 103 2.39 -4.29 -15.64
C LEU A 103 1.63 -3.16 -16.34
N VAL A 104 0.31 -3.30 -16.55
CA VAL A 104 -0.51 -2.25 -17.16
C VAL A 104 -0.53 -1.01 -16.25
N ALA A 105 -0.68 -1.17 -14.94
CA ALA A 105 -0.58 -0.05 -14.00
C ALA A 105 0.80 0.63 -14.06
N SER A 106 1.89 -0.15 -14.20
CA SER A 106 3.26 0.36 -14.41
C SER A 106 3.39 1.16 -15.70
N LEU A 107 2.80 0.68 -16.80
CA LEU A 107 2.79 1.37 -18.09
C LEU A 107 2.13 2.75 -17.95
N PHE A 108 0.97 2.82 -17.32
CA PHE A 108 0.35 4.11 -16.98
C PHE A 108 1.24 4.94 -16.05
N GLY A 109 1.93 4.31 -15.12
CA GLY A 109 2.94 4.94 -14.26
C GLY A 109 4.07 5.60 -15.05
N VAL A 110 4.55 4.98 -16.14
CA VAL A 110 5.54 5.57 -17.05
C VAL A 110 4.95 6.73 -17.83
N ILE A 111 3.79 6.51 -18.50
CA ILE A 111 3.13 7.50 -19.35
C ILE A 111 2.91 8.81 -18.59
N ILE A 112 2.54 8.74 -17.32
CA ILE A 112 2.26 9.90 -16.50
C ILE A 112 3.50 10.38 -15.77
N GLY A 113 4.28 9.45 -15.22
CA GLY A 113 5.46 9.78 -14.44
C GLY A 113 6.46 10.63 -15.23
N VAL A 114 6.67 10.34 -16.50
CA VAL A 114 7.64 11.08 -17.33
C VAL A 114 7.31 12.58 -17.45
N PRO A 115 6.10 13.01 -17.80
CA PRO A 115 5.76 14.44 -17.83
C PRO A 115 5.52 15.04 -16.46
N VAL A 116 4.82 14.32 -15.57
CA VAL A 116 4.29 14.88 -14.31
C VAL A 116 5.38 15.02 -13.23
N LEU A 117 6.35 14.14 -13.16
CA LEU A 117 7.43 14.21 -12.17
C LEU A 117 8.46 15.32 -12.45
N ARG A 118 8.27 16.10 -13.52
CA ARG A 118 8.97 17.38 -13.71
C ARG A 118 8.39 18.49 -12.85
N LEU A 119 7.12 18.36 -12.45
CA LEU A 119 6.46 19.24 -11.50
C LEU A 119 6.97 18.96 -10.09
N ARG A 120 6.76 19.90 -9.17
CA ARG A 120 7.25 19.81 -7.78
C ARG A 120 6.17 20.26 -6.80
N GLY A 121 6.25 19.75 -5.57
CA GLY A 121 5.38 20.15 -4.48
C GLY A 121 3.90 19.88 -4.79
N ASP A 122 3.05 20.83 -4.47
CA ASP A 122 1.59 20.70 -4.55
C ASP A 122 1.08 20.51 -5.99
N TYR A 123 1.78 21.06 -6.99
CA TYR A 123 1.41 20.88 -8.39
C TYR A 123 1.47 19.40 -8.81
N LEU A 124 2.45 18.65 -8.31
CA LEU A 124 2.54 17.22 -8.55
C LEU A 124 1.33 16.48 -7.96
N ALA A 125 0.93 16.83 -6.74
CA ALA A 125 -0.22 16.22 -6.09
C ALA A 125 -1.52 16.49 -6.87
N ILE A 126 -1.72 17.74 -7.31
CA ILE A 126 -2.92 18.13 -8.09
C ILE A 126 -3.00 17.39 -9.42
N VAL A 127 -1.88 17.32 -10.16
CA VAL A 127 -1.88 16.65 -11.47
C VAL A 127 -2.04 15.14 -11.34
N THR A 128 -1.44 14.51 -10.31
CA THR A 128 -1.64 13.08 -10.06
C THR A 128 -3.07 12.75 -9.60
N LEU A 129 -3.71 13.66 -8.86
CA LEU A 129 -5.13 13.54 -8.49
C LEU A 129 -6.00 13.63 -9.75
N ALA A 130 -5.79 14.67 -10.59
CA ALA A 130 -6.52 14.83 -11.85
C ALA A 130 -6.40 13.61 -12.74
N PHE A 131 -5.21 13.00 -12.78
CA PHE A 131 -5.00 11.76 -13.50
C PHE A 131 -5.85 10.59 -12.95
N GLY A 132 -5.95 10.43 -11.63
CA GLY A 132 -6.84 9.43 -11.03
C GLY A 132 -8.30 9.60 -11.47
N GLU A 133 -8.77 10.86 -11.52
CA GLU A 133 -10.13 11.19 -12.00
C GLU A 133 -10.29 10.98 -13.51
N ILE A 134 -9.23 11.22 -14.31
CA ILE A 134 -9.23 10.90 -15.76
C ILE A 134 -9.37 9.39 -15.95
N ILE A 135 -8.61 8.55 -15.24
CA ILE A 135 -8.75 7.09 -15.32
C ILE A 135 -10.18 6.68 -14.98
N LYS A 136 -10.72 7.18 -13.88
CA LYS A 136 -12.09 6.90 -13.44
C LYS A 136 -13.11 7.28 -14.52
N SER A 137 -12.93 8.45 -15.16
CA SER A 137 -13.80 8.91 -16.25
C SER A 137 -13.69 8.01 -17.49
N ILE A 138 -12.47 7.60 -17.88
CA ILE A 138 -12.24 6.67 -18.98
C ILE A 138 -12.94 5.34 -18.69
N VAL A 139 -12.70 4.74 -17.53
CA VAL A 139 -13.32 3.48 -17.10
C VAL A 139 -14.85 3.59 -17.11
N ASN A 140 -15.38 4.73 -16.69
CA ASN A 140 -16.82 5.01 -16.67
C ASN A 140 -17.43 5.15 -18.09
N SER A 141 -16.62 5.44 -19.10
CA SER A 141 -17.07 5.65 -20.48
C SER A 141 -16.89 4.41 -21.38
N LEU A 142 -16.05 3.47 -20.97
CA LEU A 142 -15.74 2.28 -21.77
C LEU A 142 -16.89 1.27 -21.73
N LYS A 143 -17.29 0.72 -22.89
CA LYS A 143 -18.28 -0.36 -22.97
C LYS A 143 -17.77 -1.67 -22.36
N VAL A 144 -16.48 -1.96 -22.48
CA VAL A 144 -15.83 -3.18 -21.97
C VAL A 144 -15.89 -3.26 -20.43
N THR A 145 -15.90 -2.13 -19.76
CA THR A 145 -16.02 -2.02 -18.29
C THR A 145 -17.48 -1.91 -17.81
N ASN A 146 -18.45 -1.99 -18.73
CA ASN A 146 -19.87 -1.78 -18.48
C ASN A 146 -20.20 -0.36 -17.93
N GLY A 147 -19.33 0.60 -18.19
CA GLY A 147 -19.51 2.01 -17.85
C GLY A 147 -19.78 2.26 -16.38
N ALA A 148 -20.76 3.10 -16.07
CA ALA A 148 -21.13 3.47 -14.70
C ALA A 148 -21.68 2.31 -13.86
N MET A 149 -22.24 1.27 -14.48
CA MET A 149 -22.72 0.07 -13.79
C MET A 149 -21.56 -0.76 -13.22
N GLY A 150 -20.41 -0.69 -13.88
CA GLY A 150 -19.20 -1.42 -13.49
C GLY A 150 -19.24 -2.90 -13.87
N LEU A 151 -18.17 -3.61 -13.55
CA LEU A 151 -18.06 -5.05 -13.78
C LEU A 151 -18.65 -5.82 -12.60
N SER A 152 -19.44 -6.84 -12.90
CA SER A 152 -20.01 -7.78 -11.92
C SER A 152 -19.79 -9.22 -12.39
N GLY A 153 -19.82 -10.15 -11.44
CA GLY A 153 -19.58 -11.57 -11.76
C GLY A 153 -18.11 -11.95 -11.85
N ILE A 154 -17.23 -11.17 -11.23
CA ILE A 154 -15.81 -11.50 -11.10
C ILE A 154 -15.66 -12.65 -10.11
N GLU A 155 -14.93 -13.69 -10.49
CA GLU A 155 -14.68 -14.83 -9.62
C GLU A 155 -13.88 -14.45 -8.37
N LEU A 156 -14.30 -14.98 -7.22
CA LEU A 156 -13.72 -14.63 -5.91
C LEU A 156 -12.46 -15.46 -5.62
N HIS A 157 -11.34 -15.08 -6.21
CA HIS A 157 -10.04 -15.74 -6.02
C HIS A 157 -9.25 -15.24 -4.80
N SER A 158 -9.64 -14.13 -4.20
CA SER A 158 -8.99 -13.56 -3.00
C SER A 158 -9.96 -13.45 -1.82
N ASN A 159 -10.68 -14.53 -1.53
CA ASN A 159 -11.50 -14.65 -0.33
C ASN A 159 -10.65 -15.07 0.88
N TYR A 160 -11.21 -14.99 2.11
CA TYR A 160 -10.53 -15.43 3.34
C TYR A 160 -10.02 -16.88 3.26
N ARG A 161 -10.62 -17.74 2.43
CA ARG A 161 -10.14 -19.12 2.17
C ARG A 161 -8.78 -19.16 1.48
N PHE A 162 -8.42 -18.12 0.73
CA PHE A 162 -7.14 -17.96 0.02
C PHE A 162 -6.25 -16.92 0.71
N PHE A 163 -6.49 -16.65 1.99
CA PHE A 163 -5.73 -15.68 2.77
C PHE A 163 -4.22 -15.90 2.66
N GLY A 164 -3.77 -17.17 2.72
CA GLY A 164 -2.34 -17.49 2.62
C GLY A 164 -1.66 -16.94 1.36
N MET A 165 -2.35 -16.98 0.23
CA MET A 165 -1.82 -16.47 -1.05
C MET A 165 -1.73 -14.93 -1.04
N VAL A 166 -2.77 -14.25 -0.56
CA VAL A 166 -2.79 -12.78 -0.47
C VAL A 166 -1.77 -12.30 0.56
N PHE A 167 -1.65 -13.00 1.69
CA PHE A 167 -0.63 -12.70 2.70
C PHE A 167 0.79 -12.87 2.14
N LEU A 168 1.05 -13.95 1.39
CA LEU A 168 2.34 -14.16 0.72
C LEU A 168 2.66 -13.00 -0.23
N LEU A 169 1.70 -12.55 -1.04
CA LEU A 169 1.87 -11.41 -1.95
C LEU A 169 2.16 -10.10 -1.16
N THR A 170 1.50 -9.91 -0.03
CA THR A 170 1.75 -8.78 0.86
C THR A 170 3.19 -8.80 1.40
N VAL A 171 3.64 -9.96 1.87
CA VAL A 171 5.02 -10.14 2.36
C VAL A 171 6.03 -9.93 1.23
N LEU A 172 5.78 -10.48 0.03
CA LEU A 172 6.62 -10.25 -1.15
C LEU A 172 6.71 -8.77 -1.51
N THR A 173 5.60 -8.04 -1.47
CA THR A 173 5.57 -6.59 -1.71
C THR A 173 6.42 -5.84 -0.69
N ILE A 174 6.24 -6.12 0.60
CA ILE A 174 7.03 -5.51 1.68
C ILE A 174 8.51 -5.81 1.48
N PHE A 175 8.85 -7.04 1.13
CA PHE A 175 10.23 -7.47 0.92
C PHE A 175 10.85 -6.78 -0.31
N ALA A 176 10.13 -6.72 -1.43
CA ALA A 176 10.57 -6.08 -2.65
C ALA A 176 10.86 -4.57 -2.43
N ILE A 177 9.92 -3.86 -1.82
CA ILE A 177 10.09 -2.42 -1.53
C ILE A 177 11.19 -2.19 -0.51
N LYS A 178 11.27 -2.99 0.55
CA LYS A 178 12.36 -2.90 1.53
C LYS A 178 13.73 -3.13 0.90
N ASN A 179 13.87 -4.12 0.03
CA ASN A 179 15.13 -4.37 -0.68
C ASN A 179 15.45 -3.24 -1.65
N MET A 180 14.45 -2.73 -2.38
CA MET A 180 14.63 -1.60 -3.27
C MET A 180 15.13 -0.37 -2.50
N VAL A 181 14.50 0.00 -1.40
CA VAL A 181 14.90 1.16 -0.56
C VAL A 181 16.33 1.01 -0.01
N ASN A 182 16.73 -0.20 0.37
CA ASN A 182 18.08 -0.47 0.89
C ASN A 182 19.14 -0.66 -0.21
N SER A 183 18.75 -0.71 -1.48
CA SER A 183 19.63 -0.88 -2.63
C SER A 183 20.43 0.40 -2.94
N ARG A 184 21.33 0.32 -3.93
CA ARG A 184 22.02 1.51 -4.47
C ARG A 184 21.02 2.51 -5.05
N GLN A 185 19.99 2.02 -5.74
CA GLN A 185 18.94 2.84 -6.35
C GLN A 185 18.08 3.51 -5.27
N GLY A 186 17.71 2.80 -4.21
CA GLY A 186 16.95 3.35 -3.09
C GLY A 186 17.70 4.46 -2.35
N ARG A 187 19.02 4.34 -2.20
CA ARG A 187 19.84 5.42 -1.62
C ARG A 187 19.85 6.67 -2.52
N ALA A 188 19.89 6.50 -3.84
CA ALA A 188 19.72 7.63 -4.77
C ALA A 188 18.32 8.27 -4.66
N VAL A 189 17.26 7.48 -4.50
CA VAL A 189 15.90 7.99 -4.25
C VAL A 189 15.85 8.81 -2.95
N CYS A 190 16.43 8.31 -1.86
CA CYS A 190 16.45 9.04 -0.58
C CYS A 190 17.30 10.32 -0.66
N SER A 191 18.43 10.32 -1.39
CA SER A 191 19.24 11.53 -1.56
C SER A 191 18.51 12.64 -2.32
N ILE A 192 17.63 12.26 -3.28
CA ILE A 192 16.77 13.20 -4.00
C ILE A 192 15.77 13.87 -3.05
N ARG A 193 15.18 13.10 -2.14
CA ARG A 193 14.30 13.63 -1.08
C ARG A 193 15.01 14.62 -0.18
N ASP A 194 16.22 14.28 0.24
CA ASP A 194 16.96 15.09 1.22
C ASP A 194 17.45 16.42 0.58
N ASN A 195 18.02 16.37 -0.62
CA ASN A 195 18.36 17.56 -1.40
C ASN A 195 18.57 17.19 -2.88
N TYR A 196 17.60 17.48 -3.73
CA TYR A 196 17.63 17.13 -5.14
C TYR A 196 18.74 17.89 -5.91
N ILE A 197 19.05 19.16 -5.52
CA ILE A 197 20.10 19.97 -6.17
C ILE A 197 21.46 19.34 -5.91
N ALA A 198 21.72 18.98 -4.67
CA ALA A 198 22.98 18.30 -4.31
C ALA A 198 23.08 16.92 -4.97
N ALA A 199 21.98 16.17 -5.07
CA ALA A 199 21.96 14.88 -5.75
C ALA A 199 22.30 15.02 -7.24
N GLU A 200 21.74 16.04 -7.91
CA GLU A 200 22.03 16.33 -9.32
C GLU A 200 23.49 16.77 -9.52
N ALA A 201 24.01 17.60 -8.63
CA ALA A 201 25.41 18.07 -8.67
C ALA A 201 26.45 16.93 -8.55
N VAL A 202 26.11 15.83 -7.85
CA VAL A 202 26.98 14.64 -7.79
C VAL A 202 26.69 13.61 -8.89
N GLY A 203 25.90 13.99 -9.92
CA GLY A 203 25.66 13.18 -11.11
C GLY A 203 24.51 12.16 -11.00
N ILE A 204 23.63 12.27 -10.01
CA ILE A 204 22.44 11.41 -9.91
C ILE A 204 21.38 11.88 -10.90
N PRO A 205 20.95 11.04 -11.86
CA PRO A 205 19.88 11.40 -12.81
C PRO A 205 18.52 11.41 -12.11
N VAL A 206 18.15 12.55 -11.52
CA VAL A 206 16.99 12.76 -10.66
C VAL A 206 15.69 12.27 -11.33
N SER A 207 15.42 12.69 -12.58
CA SER A 207 14.21 12.29 -13.30
C SER A 207 14.07 10.77 -13.45
N LYS A 208 15.16 10.07 -13.76
CA LYS A 208 15.15 8.61 -13.91
C LYS A 208 14.78 7.90 -12.61
N PHE A 209 15.34 8.31 -11.48
CA PHE A 209 15.04 7.67 -10.19
C PHE A 209 13.65 8.02 -9.68
N LYS A 210 13.15 9.23 -9.95
CA LYS A 210 11.77 9.61 -9.65
C LYS A 210 10.79 8.73 -10.41
N VAL A 211 10.94 8.61 -11.74
CA VAL A 211 10.07 7.78 -12.59
C VAL A 211 10.15 6.31 -12.15
N MET A 212 11.35 5.78 -11.87
CA MET A 212 11.52 4.40 -11.41
C MET A 212 10.75 4.13 -10.12
N ALA A 213 10.87 4.99 -9.11
CA ALA A 213 10.14 4.82 -7.84
C ALA A 213 8.62 4.88 -8.05
N PHE A 214 8.16 5.79 -8.90
CA PHE A 214 6.75 5.98 -9.22
C PHE A 214 6.16 4.76 -9.96
N VAL A 215 6.88 4.22 -10.94
CA VAL A 215 6.49 3.03 -11.71
C VAL A 215 6.40 1.79 -10.83
N VAL A 216 7.37 1.60 -9.93
CA VAL A 216 7.33 0.48 -8.97
C VAL A 216 6.15 0.62 -8.01
N ALA A 217 5.87 1.84 -7.54
CA ALA A 217 4.71 2.08 -6.69
C ALA A 217 3.39 1.81 -7.44
N ALA A 218 3.28 2.22 -8.71
CA ALA A 218 2.13 1.94 -9.57
C ALA A 218 1.94 0.44 -9.81
N PHE A 219 3.05 -0.32 -9.99
CA PHE A 219 3.01 -1.78 -10.15
C PHE A 219 2.32 -2.46 -8.95
N PHE A 220 2.76 -2.15 -7.74
CA PHE A 220 2.17 -2.75 -6.54
C PHE A 220 0.76 -2.24 -6.26
N ALA A 221 0.44 -0.99 -6.61
CA ALA A 221 -0.93 -0.49 -6.56
C ALA A 221 -1.85 -1.26 -7.52
N GLY A 222 -1.36 -1.59 -8.71
CA GLY A 222 -2.07 -2.44 -9.68
C GLY A 222 -2.34 -3.84 -9.12
N ILE A 223 -1.33 -4.49 -8.52
CA ILE A 223 -1.49 -5.79 -7.85
C ILE A 223 -2.55 -5.72 -6.74
N ALA A 224 -2.51 -4.68 -5.89
CA ALA A 224 -3.52 -4.47 -4.85
C ALA A 224 -4.93 -4.30 -5.45
N GLY A 225 -5.03 -3.65 -6.62
CA GLY A 225 -6.27 -3.51 -7.37
C GLY A 225 -6.83 -4.85 -7.84
N VAL A 226 -5.99 -5.71 -8.42
CA VAL A 226 -6.41 -7.07 -8.83
C VAL A 226 -6.93 -7.86 -7.63
N ILE A 227 -6.21 -7.85 -6.51
CA ILE A 227 -6.63 -8.52 -5.28
C ILE A 227 -7.98 -7.96 -4.81
N TYR A 228 -8.16 -6.64 -4.87
CA TYR A 228 -9.41 -5.98 -4.49
C TYR A 228 -10.59 -6.44 -5.37
N GLY A 229 -10.45 -6.46 -6.69
CA GLY A 229 -11.48 -6.89 -7.62
C GLY A 229 -11.98 -8.32 -7.34
N HIS A 230 -11.04 -9.24 -7.13
CA HIS A 230 -11.33 -10.65 -6.82
C HIS A 230 -11.77 -10.89 -5.37
N ASN A 231 -11.65 -9.89 -4.49
CA ASN A 231 -12.18 -9.95 -3.13
C ASN A 231 -13.64 -9.53 -3.06
N VAL A 232 -14.00 -8.46 -3.79
CA VAL A 232 -15.35 -7.88 -3.76
C VAL A 232 -16.29 -8.53 -4.79
N GLY A 233 -15.75 -9.04 -5.91
CA GLY A 233 -16.51 -9.65 -7.00
C GLY A 233 -17.27 -8.66 -7.88
N THR A 234 -17.26 -7.38 -7.53
CA THR A 234 -17.88 -6.28 -8.29
C THR A 234 -17.00 -5.05 -8.27
N LEU A 235 -16.80 -4.41 -9.41
CA LEU A 235 -16.00 -3.21 -9.54
C LEU A 235 -16.86 -2.05 -10.04
N LYS A 236 -16.95 -1.00 -9.25
CA LYS A 236 -17.60 0.26 -9.65
C LYS A 236 -16.53 1.36 -9.82
N PRO A 237 -16.61 2.20 -10.86
CA PRO A 237 -15.64 3.28 -11.06
C PRO A 237 -15.58 4.26 -9.88
N THR A 238 -16.72 4.48 -9.21
CA THR A 238 -16.83 5.36 -8.04
C THR A 238 -16.03 4.92 -6.82
N THR A 239 -15.64 3.65 -6.74
CA THR A 239 -14.81 3.13 -5.64
C THR A 239 -13.36 3.63 -5.71
N PHE A 240 -12.90 4.00 -6.89
CA PHE A 240 -11.52 4.44 -7.16
C PHE A 240 -11.42 5.96 -7.33
N ASP A 241 -12.15 6.70 -6.53
CA ASP A 241 -12.17 8.15 -6.55
C ASP A 241 -10.99 8.77 -5.78
N TYR A 242 -10.92 10.10 -5.76
CA TYR A 242 -9.89 10.84 -5.04
C TYR A 242 -9.93 10.57 -3.52
N ASN A 243 -11.11 10.27 -2.94
CA ASN A 243 -11.22 9.95 -1.52
C ASN A 243 -10.41 8.70 -1.17
N LYS A 244 -10.42 7.68 -2.06
CA LYS A 244 -9.60 6.48 -1.87
C LYS A 244 -8.10 6.78 -1.90
N SER A 245 -7.65 7.68 -2.76
CA SER A 245 -6.26 8.13 -2.77
C SER A 245 -5.87 8.88 -1.48
N ILE A 246 -6.77 9.73 -0.97
CA ILE A 246 -6.57 10.44 0.30
C ILE A 246 -6.55 9.45 1.47
N GLU A 247 -7.44 8.46 1.51
CA GLU A 247 -7.44 7.41 2.54
C GLU A 247 -6.08 6.69 2.62
N ILE A 248 -5.54 6.27 1.47
CA ILE A 248 -4.23 5.61 1.40
C ILE A 248 -3.12 6.56 1.86
N LEU A 249 -3.18 7.85 1.48
CA LEU A 249 -2.21 8.85 1.92
C LEU A 249 -2.26 9.06 3.44
N VAL A 250 -3.46 9.13 4.02
CA VAL A 250 -3.65 9.26 5.48
C VAL A 250 -3.00 8.09 6.21
N ILE A 251 -3.13 6.86 5.70
CA ILE A 251 -2.46 5.69 6.26
C ILE A 251 -0.93 5.88 6.27
N VAL A 252 -0.35 6.39 5.17
CA VAL A 252 1.10 6.61 5.06
C VAL A 252 1.57 7.73 5.99
N VAL A 253 0.85 8.84 6.05
CA VAL A 253 1.20 9.99 6.90
C VAL A 253 1.14 9.60 8.38
N LEU A 254 0.07 8.93 8.80
CA LEU A 254 -0.09 8.46 10.19
C LEU A 254 0.92 7.38 10.55
N GLY A 255 1.26 6.50 9.61
CA GLY A 255 2.33 5.51 9.80
C GLY A 255 3.72 6.13 9.90
N GLY A 256 3.87 7.36 9.43
CA GLY A 256 5.14 8.08 9.31
C GLY A 256 5.79 7.86 7.96
N MET A 257 5.89 8.96 7.21
CA MET A 257 6.53 8.98 5.90
C MET A 257 7.97 8.46 5.97
N GLY A 258 8.35 7.55 5.07
CA GLY A 258 9.67 6.91 5.06
C GLY A 258 9.82 5.73 6.04
N SER A 259 8.73 5.30 6.71
CA SER A 259 8.74 4.17 7.64
C SER A 259 7.84 3.03 7.16
N ILE A 260 8.44 1.97 6.61
CA ILE A 260 7.69 0.77 6.17
C ILE A 260 6.92 0.14 7.34
N LYS A 261 7.55 0.03 8.51
CA LYS A 261 6.91 -0.56 9.70
C LYS A 261 5.72 0.26 10.17
N GLY A 262 5.85 1.59 10.16
CA GLY A 262 4.79 2.50 10.52
C GLY A 262 3.60 2.41 9.56
N SER A 263 3.84 2.37 8.24
CA SER A 263 2.78 2.21 7.24
C SER A 263 2.02 0.89 7.40
N ILE A 264 2.71 -0.22 7.71
CA ILE A 264 2.06 -1.51 7.98
C ILE A 264 1.13 -1.41 9.20
N ILE A 265 1.64 -0.87 10.32
CA ILE A 265 0.86 -0.75 11.56
C ILE A 265 -0.34 0.18 11.35
N ALA A 266 -0.14 1.32 10.69
CA ALA A 266 -1.21 2.26 10.38
C ALA A 266 -2.28 1.65 9.47
N ALA A 267 -1.87 0.90 8.43
CA ALA A 267 -2.78 0.20 7.54
C ALA A 267 -3.66 -0.81 8.29
N ILE A 268 -3.08 -1.60 9.19
CA ILE A 268 -3.84 -2.55 10.02
C ILE A 268 -4.84 -1.81 10.92
N ILE A 269 -4.36 -0.82 11.67
CA ILE A 269 -5.20 -0.08 12.62
C ILE A 269 -6.35 0.64 11.89
N LEU A 270 -6.04 1.41 10.83
CA LEU A 270 -7.03 2.22 10.12
C LEU A 270 -8.03 1.39 9.30
N THR A 271 -7.68 0.17 8.92
CA THR A 271 -8.62 -0.75 8.26
C THR A 271 -9.56 -1.40 9.26
N ILE A 272 -9.07 -1.74 10.47
CA ILE A 272 -9.88 -2.42 11.48
C ILE A 272 -10.74 -1.41 12.27
N LEU A 273 -10.25 -0.20 12.50
CA LEU A 273 -10.88 0.81 13.34
C LEU A 273 -12.33 1.15 12.94
N PRO A 274 -12.66 1.41 11.66
CA PRO A 274 -14.05 1.67 11.26
C PRO A 274 -14.99 0.51 11.55
N GLU A 275 -14.52 -0.72 11.50
CA GLU A 275 -15.34 -1.90 11.79
C GLU A 275 -15.55 -2.10 13.30
N MET A 276 -14.55 -1.78 14.11
CA MET A 276 -14.71 -1.78 15.58
C MET A 276 -15.71 -0.71 16.06
N LEU A 277 -15.79 0.41 15.32
CA LEU A 277 -16.73 1.50 15.60
C LEU A 277 -18.13 1.27 15.01
N ARG A 278 -18.36 0.13 14.38
CA ARG A 278 -19.65 -0.18 13.72
C ARG A 278 -20.84 -0.19 14.71
N GLY A 279 -20.59 -0.50 15.99
CA GLY A 279 -21.62 -0.44 17.03
C GLY A 279 -22.08 0.98 17.40
N ALA A 280 -21.40 2.02 16.93
CA ALA A 280 -21.75 3.42 17.17
C ALA A 280 -22.62 4.03 16.04
N ASP A 281 -23.07 3.24 15.07
CA ASP A 281 -23.94 3.59 13.93
C ASP A 281 -23.66 4.97 13.31
N GLU A 282 -24.48 5.99 13.54
CA GLU A 282 -24.36 7.33 12.95
C GLU A 282 -23.08 8.07 13.36
N PHE A 283 -22.56 7.83 14.56
CA PHE A 283 -21.36 8.47 15.07
C PHE A 283 -20.04 7.83 14.59
N ARG A 284 -20.09 6.72 13.87
CA ARG A 284 -18.92 5.97 13.41
C ARG A 284 -17.92 6.84 12.66
N MET A 285 -18.38 7.61 11.66
CA MET A 285 -17.49 8.47 10.86
C MET A 285 -16.93 9.64 11.66
N PHE A 286 -17.71 10.19 12.58
CA PHE A 286 -17.27 11.25 13.47
C PHE A 286 -16.19 10.75 14.46
N LEU A 287 -16.41 9.60 15.09
CA LEU A 287 -15.43 8.98 15.98
C LEU A 287 -14.14 8.60 15.23
N TYR A 288 -14.28 8.07 14.00
CA TYR A 288 -13.13 7.80 13.15
C TYR A 288 -12.30 9.05 12.88
N ALA A 289 -12.94 10.16 12.53
CA ALA A 289 -12.25 11.45 12.31
C ALA A 289 -11.53 11.95 13.57
N ILE A 290 -12.16 11.86 14.75
CA ILE A 290 -11.53 12.22 16.03
C ILE A 290 -10.29 11.38 16.29
N VAL A 291 -10.38 10.07 16.10
CA VAL A 291 -9.23 9.16 16.30
C VAL A 291 -8.09 9.49 15.32
N LEU A 292 -8.40 9.80 14.06
CA LEU A 292 -7.40 10.24 13.09
C LEU A 292 -6.68 11.50 13.54
N ILE A 293 -7.42 12.53 13.97
CA ILE A 293 -6.86 13.79 14.48
C ILE A 293 -5.99 13.53 15.71
N ALA A 294 -6.47 12.74 16.65
CA ALA A 294 -5.73 12.39 17.87
C ALA A 294 -4.42 11.65 17.54
N MET A 295 -4.45 10.69 16.61
CA MET A 295 -3.26 9.97 16.14
C MET A 295 -2.27 10.90 15.44
N MET A 296 -2.77 11.85 14.63
CA MET A 296 -1.93 12.82 13.92
C MET A 296 -1.22 13.76 14.90
N ILE A 297 -1.94 14.31 15.88
CA ILE A 297 -1.39 15.16 16.95
C ILE A 297 -0.36 14.36 17.76
N PHE A 298 -0.67 13.12 18.13
CA PHE A 298 0.24 12.27 18.89
C PHE A 298 1.52 11.96 18.11
N ASN A 299 1.42 11.68 16.81
CA ASN A 299 2.58 11.36 15.96
C ASN A 299 3.46 12.60 15.68
N SER A 300 2.84 13.79 15.59
CA SER A 300 3.53 15.07 15.37
C SER A 300 4.10 15.68 16.66
N SER A 301 3.56 15.32 17.83
CA SER A 301 3.92 15.96 19.09
C SER A 301 5.27 15.49 19.63
N GLN A 302 5.99 16.41 20.33
CA GLN A 302 7.17 16.09 21.13
C GLN A 302 6.88 15.07 22.24
N LEU A 303 5.62 14.75 22.53
CA LEU A 303 5.18 13.72 23.45
C LEU A 303 5.73 12.33 23.06
N LYS A 304 5.77 12.00 21.78
CA LYS A 304 6.39 10.75 21.31
C LYS A 304 7.87 10.69 21.66
N GLN A 305 8.59 11.81 21.52
CA GLN A 305 10.01 11.89 21.90
C GLN A 305 10.19 11.83 23.41
N ARG A 306 9.29 12.46 24.19
CA ARG A 306 9.31 12.41 25.66
C ARG A 306 8.94 11.04 26.21
N ILE A 307 7.98 10.33 25.63
CA ILE A 307 7.60 8.97 26.03
C ILE A 307 8.70 7.97 25.66
N LEU A 308 9.35 8.12 24.51
CA LEU A 308 10.50 7.29 24.12
C LEU A 308 11.77 7.64 24.94
N ALA A 309 11.93 8.88 25.38
CA ALA A 309 13.02 9.34 26.24
C ALA A 309 12.75 9.08 27.73
N SER A 310 11.49 8.91 28.13
CA SER A 310 11.16 8.56 29.52
C SER A 310 11.66 7.15 29.85
N ASN A 311 12.31 7.06 31.00
CA ASN A 311 13.17 5.98 31.50
C ASN A 311 12.61 4.53 31.50
N ILE A 312 11.45 4.25 30.98
CA ILE A 312 10.88 2.90 30.95
C ILE A 312 11.56 2.05 29.83
N PHE A 313 11.89 2.67 28.69
CA PHE A 313 12.58 1.98 27.59
C PHE A 313 14.10 1.92 27.77
N SER A 314 14.71 2.90 28.45
CA SER A 314 16.16 2.87 28.73
C SER A 314 16.54 1.78 29.73
N LYS A 315 15.67 1.43 30.67
CA LYS A 315 15.88 0.30 31.60
C LYS A 315 15.81 -1.07 30.92
N LEU A 316 14.97 -1.23 29.89
CA LEU A 316 14.86 -2.49 29.13
C LEU A 316 16.03 -2.70 28.15
N THR A 317 16.58 -1.62 27.59
CA THR A 317 17.74 -1.70 26.70
C THR A 317 19.08 -1.82 27.46
N ARG A 318 19.18 -1.29 28.69
CA ARG A 318 20.38 -1.42 29.53
C ARG A 318 20.56 -2.85 30.07
N LYS A 319 19.46 -3.53 30.45
CA LYS A 319 19.48 -4.95 30.85
C LYS A 319 19.89 -5.92 29.72
N LYS A 320 19.86 -5.49 28.46
CA LYS A 320 20.23 -6.29 27.28
C LYS A 320 21.65 -6.05 26.81
N LYS A 321 22.41 -5.13 27.43
CA LYS A 321 23.83 -4.89 27.18
C LYS A 321 24.75 -5.48 28.25
N GLU A 322 24.18 -5.87 29.40
CA GLU A 322 24.91 -6.41 30.53
C GLU A 322 24.71 -7.95 30.72
N ALA A 323 23.93 -8.59 29.82
CA ALA A 323 23.82 -10.03 29.64
C ALA A 323 24.36 -10.42 28.25
#